data_8b96e53daac9676debb20ba61992c2ac
#
_entry.id   8b96e53daac9676debb20ba61992c2ac
#
_cell.length_a   1.000
_cell.length_b   1.000
_cell.length_c   1.000
_cell.angle_alpha   90.00
_cell.angle_beta   90.00
_cell.angle_gamma   90.00
#
_symmetry.space_group_name_H-M   'P 1'
#
loop_
_entity.id
_entity.type
_entity.pdbx_description
1 polymer ?
#
loop_
_entity_poly.entity_id
_entity_poly.type
_entity_poly.pdbx_seq_one_letter_code
_entity_poly.pdbx_strand_id
1 'polypeptide(L)'
;KEKQKKLWPLMAAAASQDNDIRKYEEIGTHPAANHNAISAALAFHRGIGVERKVARLRFLRDRWAKRLLAESPRVKVLTPLDSPYSGAIGLVNVEGLEFDKLGGWLMSKHRIVNTPILHKEFNGLRITPNVYTTTDEIDTFADKMMYAIKNGIS
;
A
#
# COMPACT_ATOMS: atom_id res chain seq x y z
N LYS A 1 19.34 -10.52 -22.45
CA LYS A 1 20.80 -10.28 -22.67
C LYS A 1 21.08 -9.61 -24.01
N GLU A 2 20.51 -10.05 -25.15
CA GLU A 2 20.77 -9.43 -26.47
C GLU A 2 20.30 -7.98 -26.61
N LYS A 3 19.12 -7.65 -26.07
CA LYS A 3 18.63 -6.26 -26.06
C LYS A 3 19.52 -5.33 -25.24
N GLN A 4 20.12 -5.85 -24.18
CA GLN A 4 21.01 -5.10 -23.32
C GLN A 4 22.28 -4.59 -24.05
N LYS A 5 22.81 -5.37 -24.98
CA LYS A 5 23.99 -4.99 -25.78
C LYS A 5 23.77 -3.77 -26.68
N LYS A 6 22.49 -3.49 -27.01
CA LYS A 6 22.09 -2.37 -27.86
C LYS A 6 21.78 -1.08 -27.11
N LEU A 7 21.78 -1.14 -25.77
CA LEU A 7 21.49 0.00 -24.92
C LEU A 7 22.78 0.66 -24.45
N TRP A 8 22.80 1.97 -24.52
CA TRP A 8 23.90 2.79 -24.00
C TRP A 8 23.64 3.11 -22.53
N PRO A 9 24.65 3.05 -21.66
CA PRO A 9 24.55 3.56 -20.30
C PRO A 9 24.46 5.09 -20.29
N LEU A 10 23.96 5.67 -19.20
CA LEU A 10 23.89 7.12 -19.03
C LEU A 10 25.28 7.74 -18.93
N MET A 11 26.20 7.06 -18.25
CA MET A 11 27.60 7.45 -18.13
C MET A 11 28.48 6.47 -18.90
N ALA A 12 29.62 6.95 -19.37
CA ALA A 12 30.59 6.09 -20.05
C ALA A 12 31.08 4.97 -19.11
N ALA A 13 30.84 3.74 -19.53
CA ALA A 13 31.25 2.55 -18.78
C ALA A 13 32.56 1.98 -19.35
N ALA A 14 33.36 1.35 -18.52
CA ALA A 14 34.55 0.63 -18.99
C ALA A 14 34.12 -0.58 -19.85
N ALA A 15 34.92 -0.91 -20.88
CA ALA A 15 34.65 -2.04 -21.77
C ALA A 15 34.49 -3.38 -21.01
N SER A 16 35.14 -3.54 -19.86
CA SER A 16 34.95 -4.69 -18.96
C SER A 16 33.52 -4.87 -18.43
N GLN A 17 32.70 -3.83 -18.49
CA GLN A 17 31.33 -3.82 -18.04
C GLN A 17 30.31 -4.06 -19.17
N ASP A 18 30.71 -4.26 -20.40
CA ASP A 18 29.78 -4.39 -21.53
C ASP A 18 28.71 -5.46 -21.36
N ASN A 19 29.02 -6.54 -20.66
CA ASN A 19 28.11 -7.61 -20.35
C ASN A 19 27.55 -7.57 -18.92
N ASP A 20 27.83 -6.52 -18.17
CA ASP A 20 27.42 -6.34 -16.78
C ASP A 20 26.26 -5.34 -16.69
N ILE A 21 25.18 -5.72 -16.01
CA ILE A 21 24.01 -4.85 -15.80
C ILE A 21 24.38 -3.59 -15.01
N ARG A 22 25.42 -3.64 -14.19
CA ARG A 22 25.89 -2.53 -13.36
C ARG A 22 26.30 -1.30 -14.17
N LYS A 23 26.64 -1.46 -15.46
CA LYS A 23 26.91 -0.29 -16.32
C LYS A 23 25.74 0.70 -16.42
N TYR A 24 24.51 0.25 -16.16
CA TYR A 24 23.32 1.12 -16.16
C TYR A 24 23.03 1.74 -14.79
N GLU A 25 23.71 1.29 -13.76
CA GLU A 25 23.58 1.81 -12.40
C GLU A 25 24.47 3.04 -12.17
N GLU A 26 25.46 3.26 -13.08
CA GLU A 26 26.32 4.42 -13.00
C GLU A 26 25.61 5.66 -13.55
N ILE A 27 25.18 6.51 -12.63
CA ILE A 27 24.46 7.75 -12.91
C ILE A 27 25.17 8.97 -12.30
N GLY A 28 26.42 8.80 -11.87
CA GLY A 28 27.22 9.80 -11.16
C GLY A 28 27.10 9.70 -9.65
N THR A 29 27.24 10.81 -8.96
CA THR A 29 27.21 10.85 -7.49
C THR A 29 25.84 10.46 -6.93
N HIS A 30 25.82 9.43 -6.10
CA HIS A 30 24.62 8.95 -5.42
C HIS A 30 24.56 9.43 -3.97
N PRO A 31 23.37 9.70 -3.42
CA PRO A 31 23.21 9.94 -2.00
C PRO A 31 23.42 8.63 -1.23
N ALA A 32 24.64 8.41 -0.74
CA ALA A 32 25.03 7.19 -0.02
C ALA A 32 24.11 6.88 1.19
N ALA A 33 23.55 7.91 1.81
CA ALA A 33 22.61 7.76 2.92
C ALA A 33 21.40 6.89 2.57
N ASN A 34 20.82 7.06 1.39
CA ASN A 34 19.66 6.28 0.95
C ASN A 34 20.01 4.79 0.77
N HIS A 35 21.18 4.48 0.21
CA HIS A 35 21.62 3.10 0.05
C HIS A 35 21.94 2.45 1.41
N ASN A 36 22.61 3.18 2.29
CA ASN A 36 22.96 2.70 3.62
C ASN A 36 21.73 2.49 4.51
N ALA A 37 20.66 3.25 4.30
CA ALA A 37 19.39 3.08 5.02
C ALA A 37 18.72 1.71 4.77
N ILE A 38 19.03 1.02 3.66
CA ILE A 38 18.50 -0.32 3.37
C ILE A 38 18.88 -1.31 4.47
N SER A 39 20.12 -1.27 4.95
CA SER A 39 20.58 -2.14 6.04
C SER A 39 19.79 -1.91 7.33
N ALA A 40 19.50 -0.65 7.68
CA ALA A 40 18.70 -0.29 8.85
C ALA A 40 17.24 -0.77 8.69
N ALA A 41 16.66 -0.60 7.50
CA ALA A 41 15.31 -1.10 7.21
C ALA A 41 15.22 -2.63 7.32
N LEU A 42 16.21 -3.35 6.81
CA LEU A 42 16.28 -4.82 6.94
C LEU A 42 16.44 -5.26 8.39
N ALA A 43 17.28 -4.56 9.17
CA ALA A 43 17.45 -4.85 10.60
C ALA A 43 16.14 -4.65 11.36
N PHE A 44 15.40 -3.58 11.09
CA PHE A 44 14.06 -3.35 11.65
C PHE A 44 13.08 -4.48 11.31
N HIS A 45 13.02 -4.91 10.05
CA HIS A 45 12.14 -6.01 9.65
C HIS A 45 12.53 -7.35 10.29
N ARG A 46 13.82 -7.65 10.40
CA ARG A 46 14.32 -8.86 11.06
C ARG A 46 14.04 -8.84 12.57
N GLY A 47 14.16 -7.67 13.20
CA GLY A 47 13.86 -7.50 14.63
C GLY A 47 12.41 -7.79 14.99
N ILE A 48 11.46 -7.44 14.14
CA ILE A 48 10.03 -7.79 14.32
C ILE A 48 9.80 -9.28 14.04
N GLY A 49 10.42 -9.81 13.00
CA GLY A 49 10.17 -11.13 12.44
C GLY A 49 9.03 -11.13 11.42
N VAL A 50 9.22 -11.85 10.32
CA VAL A 50 8.30 -11.84 9.16
C VAL A 50 6.91 -12.33 9.56
N GLU A 51 6.82 -13.43 10.28
CA GLU A 51 5.55 -14.05 10.69
C GLU A 51 4.72 -13.14 11.58
N ARG A 52 5.33 -12.55 12.60
CA ARG A 52 4.65 -11.59 13.50
C ARG A 52 4.20 -10.35 12.77
N LYS A 53 5.03 -9.84 11.85
CA LYS A 53 4.69 -8.70 11.01
C LYS A 53 3.48 -9.00 10.12
N VAL A 54 3.48 -10.14 9.43
CA VAL A 54 2.38 -10.55 8.54
C VAL A 54 1.09 -10.75 9.33
N ALA A 55 1.17 -11.44 10.48
CA ALA A 55 0.01 -11.65 11.36
C ALA A 55 -0.59 -10.31 11.83
N ARG A 56 0.25 -9.36 12.28
CA ARG A 56 -0.20 -8.03 12.70
C ARG A 56 -0.86 -7.27 11.57
N LEU A 57 -0.27 -7.27 10.38
CA LEU A 57 -0.79 -6.54 9.22
C LEU A 57 -2.14 -7.11 8.75
N ARG A 58 -2.27 -8.43 8.71
CA ARG A 58 -3.55 -9.09 8.40
C ARG A 58 -4.60 -8.80 9.45
N PHE A 59 -4.24 -8.85 10.72
CA PHE A 59 -5.15 -8.50 11.82
C PHE A 59 -5.73 -7.08 11.65
N LEU A 60 -4.88 -6.09 11.36
CA LEU A 60 -5.32 -4.71 11.16
C LEU A 60 -6.23 -4.56 9.93
N ARG A 61 -5.89 -5.24 8.83
CA ARG A 61 -6.73 -5.28 7.62
C ARG A 61 -8.10 -5.91 7.93
N ASP A 62 -8.09 -7.07 8.52
CA ASP A 62 -9.31 -7.84 8.77
C ASP A 62 -10.23 -7.14 9.77
N ARG A 63 -9.67 -6.38 10.72
CA ARG A 63 -10.42 -5.64 11.71
C ARG A 63 -11.40 -4.65 11.08
N TRP A 64 -10.94 -3.78 10.19
CA TRP A 64 -11.84 -2.86 9.49
C TRP A 64 -12.71 -3.56 8.45
N ALA A 65 -12.11 -4.51 7.71
CA ALA A 65 -12.80 -5.17 6.60
C ALA A 65 -14.04 -5.95 7.08
N LYS A 66 -13.89 -6.75 8.14
CA LYS A 66 -15.01 -7.53 8.72
C LYS A 66 -16.09 -6.64 9.30
N ARG A 67 -15.72 -5.53 9.96
CA ARG A 67 -16.70 -4.56 10.48
C ARG A 67 -17.53 -3.95 9.35
N LEU A 68 -16.88 -3.51 8.26
CA LEU A 68 -17.60 -2.90 7.14
C LEU A 68 -18.47 -3.91 6.38
N LEU A 69 -18.00 -5.14 6.19
CA LEU A 69 -18.78 -6.21 5.56
C LEU A 69 -20.04 -6.57 6.38
N ALA A 70 -19.95 -6.52 7.70
CA ALA A 70 -21.09 -6.77 8.58
C ALA A 70 -22.12 -5.61 8.61
N GLU A 71 -21.68 -4.39 8.26
CA GLU A 71 -22.51 -3.19 8.33
C GLU A 71 -23.53 -3.10 7.20
N SER A 72 -23.14 -3.48 5.97
CA SER A 72 -24.03 -3.28 4.83
C SER A 72 -23.71 -4.24 3.67
N PRO A 73 -24.72 -4.79 3.00
CA PRO A 73 -24.54 -5.61 1.79
C PRO A 73 -23.97 -4.81 0.60
N ARG A 74 -24.00 -3.47 0.67
CA ARG A 74 -23.38 -2.60 -0.33
C ARG A 74 -21.84 -2.60 -0.29
N VAL A 75 -21.26 -3.11 0.81
CA VAL A 75 -19.82 -3.18 0.99
C VAL A 75 -19.25 -4.44 0.33
N LYS A 76 -18.21 -4.25 -0.47
CA LYS A 76 -17.42 -5.34 -1.04
C LYS A 76 -15.94 -5.10 -0.74
N VAL A 77 -15.28 -6.07 -0.13
CA VAL A 77 -13.83 -6.05 0.01
C VAL A 77 -13.25 -6.86 -1.14
N LEU A 78 -12.59 -6.17 -2.08
CA LEU A 78 -12.08 -6.78 -3.30
C LEU A 78 -10.78 -7.55 -3.09
N THR A 79 -10.10 -7.32 -1.95
CA THR A 79 -8.93 -8.09 -1.55
C THR A 79 -9.36 -9.40 -0.90
N PRO A 80 -8.92 -10.57 -1.38
CA PRO A 80 -9.26 -11.85 -0.76
C PRO A 80 -8.66 -11.92 0.66
N LEU A 81 -9.53 -11.97 1.68
CA LEU A 81 -9.07 -11.94 3.09
C LEU A 81 -8.39 -13.26 3.50
N ASP A 82 -8.86 -14.39 2.98
CA ASP A 82 -8.41 -15.72 3.36
C ASP A 82 -7.23 -16.22 2.51
N SER A 83 -6.78 -15.43 1.53
CA SER A 83 -5.67 -15.82 0.67
C SER A 83 -4.33 -15.73 1.40
N PRO A 84 -3.46 -16.74 1.30
CA PRO A 84 -2.11 -16.68 1.84
C PRO A 84 -1.24 -15.61 1.15
N TYR A 85 -1.62 -15.17 -0.04
CA TYR A 85 -0.93 -14.14 -0.82
C TYR A 85 -1.40 -12.72 -0.50
N SER A 86 -2.47 -12.55 0.28
CA SER A 86 -2.96 -11.24 0.71
C SER A 86 -2.21 -10.74 1.94
N GLY A 87 -1.72 -9.50 1.88
CA GLY A 87 -1.02 -8.82 2.97
C GLY A 87 -1.90 -7.82 3.72
N ALA A 88 -1.30 -6.68 4.06
CA ALA A 88 -1.96 -5.58 4.77
C ALA A 88 -2.91 -4.75 3.91
N ILE A 89 -2.63 -4.67 2.61
CA ILE A 89 -3.36 -3.79 1.70
C ILE A 89 -4.75 -4.37 1.45
N GLY A 90 -5.77 -3.56 1.68
CA GLY A 90 -7.15 -3.90 1.38
C GLY A 90 -7.79 -2.86 0.48
N LEU A 91 -8.61 -3.31 -0.46
CA LEU A 91 -9.43 -2.46 -1.31
C LEU A 91 -10.90 -2.68 -0.96
N VAL A 92 -11.57 -1.63 -0.50
CA VAL A 92 -13.00 -1.63 -0.20
C VAL A 92 -13.76 -0.84 -1.24
N ASN A 93 -14.81 -1.44 -1.77
CA ASN A 93 -15.80 -0.80 -2.61
C ASN A 93 -17.11 -0.69 -1.81
N VAL A 94 -17.81 0.42 -1.98
CA VAL A 94 -19.16 0.64 -1.41
C VAL A 94 -20.05 1.14 -2.52
N GLU A 95 -21.06 0.37 -2.84
CA GLU A 95 -22.02 0.74 -3.89
C GLU A 95 -22.72 2.06 -3.55
N GLY A 96 -22.74 2.97 -4.51
CA GLY A 96 -23.35 4.29 -4.38
C GLY A 96 -22.46 5.36 -3.73
N LEU A 97 -21.18 5.07 -3.45
CA LEU A 97 -20.21 6.09 -3.02
C LEU A 97 -19.18 6.39 -4.12
N GLU A 98 -18.89 7.66 -4.30
CA GLU A 98 -17.82 8.15 -5.18
C GLU A 98 -16.50 8.19 -4.40
N PHE A 99 -15.51 7.38 -4.80
CA PHE A 99 -14.33 7.13 -3.98
C PHE A 99 -13.35 8.31 -3.91
N ASP A 100 -13.27 9.15 -4.93
CA ASP A 100 -12.50 10.39 -4.90
C ASP A 100 -13.08 11.38 -3.88
N LYS A 101 -14.40 11.56 -3.89
CA LYS A 101 -15.11 12.40 -2.91
C LYS A 101 -14.99 11.83 -1.50
N LEU A 102 -15.20 10.50 -1.34
CA LEU A 102 -15.05 9.83 -0.06
C LEU A 102 -13.63 9.95 0.49
N GLY A 103 -12.62 9.75 -0.36
CA GLY A 103 -11.22 9.91 0.01
C GLY A 103 -10.88 11.33 0.45
N GLY A 104 -11.38 12.32 -0.29
CA GLY A 104 -11.25 13.73 0.04
C GLY A 104 -11.94 14.09 1.36
N TRP A 105 -13.14 13.57 1.60
CA TRP A 105 -13.89 13.78 2.85
C TRP A 105 -13.17 13.15 4.06
N LEU A 106 -12.69 11.91 3.95
CA LEU A 106 -11.90 11.26 4.99
C LEU A 106 -10.64 12.05 5.33
N MET A 107 -9.94 12.57 4.33
CA MET A 107 -8.74 13.35 4.55
C MET A 107 -9.03 14.72 5.16
N SER A 108 -9.97 15.48 4.59
CA SER A 108 -10.22 16.87 4.97
C SER A 108 -10.93 17.01 6.32
N LYS A 109 -11.89 16.14 6.60
CA LYS A 109 -12.72 16.21 7.82
C LYS A 109 -12.16 15.36 8.97
N HIS A 110 -11.45 14.29 8.66
CA HIS A 110 -11.04 13.30 9.66
C HIS A 110 -9.54 13.03 9.69
N ARG A 111 -8.76 13.65 8.79
CA ARG A 111 -7.29 13.50 8.69
C ARG A 111 -6.86 12.04 8.46
N ILE A 112 -7.71 11.26 7.79
CA ILE A 112 -7.45 9.87 7.45
C ILE A 112 -6.86 9.80 6.05
N VAL A 113 -5.56 9.49 5.97
CA VAL A 113 -4.84 9.28 4.71
C VAL A 113 -5.30 7.96 4.07
N ASN A 114 -5.68 8.03 2.82
CA ASN A 114 -6.16 6.89 2.05
C ASN A 114 -5.84 7.10 0.56
N THR A 115 -6.13 6.11 -0.28
CA THR A 115 -5.90 6.24 -1.73
C THR A 115 -7.13 5.76 -2.49
N PRO A 116 -7.89 6.67 -3.10
CA PRO A 116 -8.94 6.30 -4.06
C PRO A 116 -8.30 5.62 -5.28
N ILE A 117 -8.88 4.50 -5.68
CA ILE A 117 -8.52 3.78 -6.90
C ILE A 117 -9.68 3.88 -7.87
N LEU A 118 -9.44 4.53 -8.99
CA LEU A 118 -10.41 4.74 -10.07
C LEU A 118 -9.92 4.02 -11.32
N HIS A 119 -10.16 2.71 -11.38
CA HIS A 119 -9.76 1.90 -12.51
C HIS A 119 -11.00 1.28 -13.17
N LYS A 120 -10.98 1.10 -14.50
CA LYS A 120 -12.13 0.59 -15.24
C LYS A 120 -12.57 -0.83 -14.86
N GLU A 121 -11.64 -1.66 -14.37
CA GLU A 121 -11.91 -3.05 -13.97
C GLU A 121 -12.22 -3.18 -12.47
N PHE A 122 -11.69 -2.28 -11.65
CA PHE A 122 -11.90 -2.28 -10.20
C PHE A 122 -11.76 -0.86 -9.66
N ASN A 123 -12.57 -0.51 -8.71
CA ASN A 123 -12.50 0.77 -8.03
C ASN A 123 -12.82 0.62 -6.54
N GLY A 124 -12.41 1.59 -5.76
CA GLY A 124 -12.61 1.55 -4.31
C GLY A 124 -11.63 2.44 -3.57
N LEU A 125 -11.62 2.28 -2.27
CA LEU A 125 -10.70 2.96 -1.39
C LEU A 125 -9.63 1.97 -0.92
N ARG A 126 -8.36 2.23 -1.23
CA ARG A 126 -7.22 1.42 -0.79
C ARG A 126 -6.77 1.85 0.59
N ILE A 127 -6.76 0.89 1.52
CA ILE A 127 -6.34 1.06 2.91
C ILE A 127 -5.06 0.26 3.14
N THR A 128 -4.05 0.92 3.68
CA THR A 128 -2.70 0.38 3.81
C THR A 128 -2.14 0.59 5.22
N PRO A 129 -2.62 -0.14 6.23
CA PRO A 129 -2.05 -0.06 7.57
C PRO A 129 -0.61 -0.57 7.60
N ASN A 130 0.18 -0.06 8.52
CA ASN A 130 1.52 -0.56 8.80
C ASN A 130 1.58 -1.17 10.21
N VAL A 131 2.67 -1.81 10.57
CA VAL A 131 2.84 -2.51 11.86
C VAL A 131 2.65 -1.58 13.06
N TYR A 132 2.96 -0.30 12.91
CA TYR A 132 2.80 0.74 13.94
C TYR A 132 1.40 1.39 13.95
N THR A 133 0.54 1.08 12.98
CA THR A 133 -0.84 1.56 13.01
C THR A 133 -1.58 0.96 14.20
N THR A 134 -2.21 1.80 14.99
CA THR A 134 -2.93 1.37 16.19
C THR A 134 -4.30 0.80 15.85
N THR A 135 -4.87 0.04 16.78
CA THR A 135 -6.26 -0.45 16.65
C THR A 135 -7.26 0.69 16.65
N ASP A 136 -7.01 1.75 17.43
CA ASP A 136 -7.90 2.92 17.53
C ASP A 136 -7.95 3.72 16.23
N GLU A 137 -6.82 3.83 15.51
CA GLU A 137 -6.79 4.44 14.18
C GLU A 137 -7.62 3.62 13.18
N ILE A 138 -7.51 2.29 13.21
CA ILE A 138 -8.30 1.39 12.36
C ILE A 138 -9.79 1.46 12.72
N ASP A 139 -10.12 1.51 14.00
CA ASP A 139 -11.51 1.63 14.45
C ASP A 139 -12.10 2.99 14.07
N THR A 140 -11.33 4.06 14.23
CA THR A 140 -11.73 5.40 13.77
C THR A 140 -12.04 5.40 12.27
N PHE A 141 -11.16 4.80 11.46
CA PHE A 141 -11.43 4.65 10.02
C PHE A 141 -12.74 3.89 9.76
N ALA A 142 -12.92 2.75 10.42
CA ALA A 142 -14.13 1.93 10.24
C ALA A 142 -15.39 2.69 10.65
N ASP A 143 -15.36 3.43 11.77
CA ASP A 143 -16.49 4.24 12.25
C ASP A 143 -16.86 5.33 11.25
N LYS A 144 -15.86 6.02 10.66
CA LYS A 144 -16.13 7.05 9.64
C LYS A 144 -16.66 6.46 8.34
N MET A 145 -16.17 5.30 7.95
CA MET A 145 -16.73 4.57 6.80
C MET A 145 -18.19 4.15 7.07
N MET A 146 -18.49 3.60 8.23
CA MET A 146 -19.86 3.24 8.61
C MET A 146 -20.78 4.47 8.62
N TYR A 147 -20.29 5.60 9.12
CA TYR A 147 -21.04 6.87 9.04
C TYR A 147 -21.35 7.24 7.58
N ALA A 148 -20.33 7.22 6.71
CA ALA A 148 -20.50 7.54 5.29
C ALA A 148 -21.45 6.58 4.56
N ILE A 149 -21.43 5.30 4.91
CA ILE A 149 -22.33 4.28 4.37
C ILE A 149 -23.80 4.57 4.74
N LYS A 150 -24.04 5.02 5.98
CA LYS A 150 -25.40 5.29 6.49
C LYS A 150 -25.95 6.65 6.04
N ASN A 151 -25.13 7.68 6.14
CA ASN A 151 -25.57 9.08 6.05
C ASN A 151 -25.09 9.79 4.78
N GLY A 152 -24.23 9.15 4.01
CA GLY A 152 -23.52 9.82 2.93
C GLY A 152 -22.36 10.69 3.44
N ILE A 153 -21.75 11.42 2.52
CA ILE A 153 -20.67 12.37 2.79
C ILE A 153 -21.17 13.77 2.47
N SER A 154 -21.27 14.60 3.47
CA SER A 154 -21.65 16.02 3.38
C SER A 154 -20.53 16.92 3.89
#